data_cb155d6807d0e12e0c6f9fc12f387cc6
#
_entry.id   cb155d6807d0e12e0c6f9fc12f387cc6
#
_cell.length_a   1.000
_cell.length_b   1.000
_cell.length_c   1.000
_cell.angle_alpha   90.00
_cell.angle_beta   90.00
_cell.angle_gamma   90.00
#
_symmetry.space_group_name_H-M   'P 1'
#
loop_
_entity.id
_entity.type
_entity.pdbx_description
1 polymer ?
#
loop_
_entity_poly.entity_id
_entity_poly.type
_entity_poly.pdbx_seq_one_letter_code
_entity_poly.pdbx_strand_id
1 'polypeptide(L)'
;VKNLDSLLISDNIPNISNESIPNILFQTHHNKFEIPEYIFDNIKKYAPSYTHMLYDDDDALIFLNKYFSKCVINRFKSLISGAHKADLLRYCLLYIYGGIYLDIKVILIKNIDDIFKNKTYFYSVIGHDNVQIFQGIIASPPRNRLFLKLIRSIVNVNNVYLSYNYHLFVK
;
A
#
# COMPACT_ATOMS: atom_id res chain seq x y z
N VAL A 1 1.66 20.05 -3.55
CA VAL A 1 1.04 19.53 -4.80
C VAL A 1 -0.44 19.84 -4.79
N LYS A 2 -0.95 20.66 -5.74
CA LYS A 2 -2.38 21.04 -5.84
C LYS A 2 -3.17 20.05 -6.70
N ASN A 3 -2.62 19.64 -7.84
CA ASN A 3 -3.27 18.68 -8.74
C ASN A 3 -2.87 17.23 -8.42
N LEU A 4 -3.85 16.32 -8.30
CA LEU A 4 -3.61 14.91 -8.01
C LEU A 4 -2.90 14.20 -9.17
N ASP A 5 -3.24 14.54 -10.40
CA ASP A 5 -2.67 13.86 -11.58
C ASP A 5 -1.18 14.20 -11.77
N SER A 6 -0.71 15.34 -11.22
CA SER A 6 0.72 15.70 -11.21
C SER A 6 1.59 14.82 -10.30
N LEU A 7 0.98 13.93 -9.51
CA LEU A 7 1.69 12.91 -8.73
C LEU A 7 2.18 11.74 -9.62
N LEU A 8 1.61 11.58 -10.81
CA LEU A 8 1.80 10.43 -11.68
C LEU A 8 2.66 10.76 -12.90
N ILE A 9 3.25 9.72 -13.48
CA ILE A 9 3.79 9.69 -14.84
C ILE A 9 2.74 8.97 -15.69
N SER A 10 1.88 9.71 -16.38
CA SER A 10 0.65 9.21 -16.99
C SER A 10 0.86 8.08 -18.00
N ASP A 11 1.94 8.15 -18.78
CA ASP A 11 2.19 7.25 -19.91
C ASP A 11 2.58 5.82 -19.50
N ASN A 12 2.90 5.62 -18.22
CA ASN A 12 3.38 4.34 -17.70
C ASN A 12 2.30 3.54 -16.93
N ILE A 13 1.10 4.11 -16.75
CA ILE A 13 0.08 3.44 -15.92
C ILE A 13 -0.50 2.23 -16.67
N PRO A 14 -0.44 1.00 -16.12
CA PRO A 14 -0.93 -0.19 -16.78
C PRO A 14 -2.45 -0.15 -16.95
N ASN A 15 -2.93 -0.66 -18.08
CA ASN A 15 -4.37 -0.78 -18.33
C ASN A 15 -4.95 -2.03 -17.63
N ILE A 16 -5.20 -1.92 -16.32
CA ILE A 16 -5.81 -2.98 -15.51
C ILE A 16 -7.29 -2.63 -15.34
N SER A 17 -8.20 -3.62 -15.48
CA SER A 17 -9.62 -3.43 -15.18
C SER A 17 -9.80 -2.97 -13.73
N ASN A 18 -10.68 -2.00 -13.53
CA ASN A 18 -11.04 -1.49 -12.20
C ASN A 18 -12.39 -2.04 -11.70
N GLU A 19 -12.89 -3.09 -12.32
CA GLU A 19 -14.20 -3.68 -11.97
C GLU A 19 -14.15 -4.56 -10.71
N SER A 20 -12.96 -5.09 -10.38
CA SER A 20 -12.80 -5.95 -9.21
C SER A 20 -11.42 -5.77 -8.57
N ILE A 21 -11.26 -6.32 -7.36
CA ILE A 21 -9.96 -6.39 -6.67
C ILE A 21 -9.14 -7.48 -7.34
N PRO A 22 -7.97 -7.16 -7.92
CA PRO A 22 -7.08 -8.15 -8.52
C PRO A 22 -6.50 -9.13 -7.48
N ASN A 23 -6.20 -10.36 -7.91
CA ASN A 23 -5.56 -11.38 -7.07
C ASN A 23 -4.05 -11.09 -6.91
N ILE A 24 -3.73 -9.94 -6.36
CA ILE A 24 -2.37 -9.51 -6.02
C ILE A 24 -2.35 -9.16 -4.54
N LEU A 25 -1.35 -9.68 -3.83
CA LEU A 25 -1.14 -9.42 -2.41
C LEU A 25 0.22 -8.76 -2.21
N PHE A 26 0.22 -7.58 -1.59
CA PHE A 26 1.42 -6.80 -1.32
C PHE A 26 1.79 -6.85 0.16
N GLN A 27 3.07 -7.03 0.42
CA GLN A 27 3.69 -6.79 1.72
C GLN A 27 4.94 -5.92 1.53
N THR A 28 5.32 -5.20 2.58
CA THR A 28 6.51 -4.34 2.57
C THR A 28 7.37 -4.61 3.79
N HIS A 29 8.68 -4.63 3.61
CA HIS A 29 9.67 -4.72 4.69
C HIS A 29 10.95 -4.01 4.27
N HIS A 30 11.65 -3.37 5.20
CA HIS A 30 12.89 -2.64 4.90
C HIS A 30 14.00 -3.55 4.34
N ASN A 31 14.00 -4.83 4.73
CA ASN A 31 14.90 -5.85 4.24
C ASN A 31 14.15 -7.18 4.05
N LYS A 32 13.88 -7.56 2.81
CA LYS A 32 13.12 -8.78 2.50
C LYS A 32 13.82 -10.09 2.88
N PHE A 33 15.14 -10.05 3.10
CA PHE A 33 15.91 -11.22 3.53
C PHE A 33 15.79 -11.53 5.03
N GLU A 34 15.22 -10.62 5.81
CA GLU A 34 15.01 -10.80 7.25
C GLU A 34 13.61 -11.34 7.61
N ILE A 35 12.78 -11.62 6.61
CA ILE A 35 11.40 -12.06 6.83
C ILE A 35 11.40 -13.57 7.16
N PRO A 36 10.81 -13.97 8.29
CA PRO A 36 10.71 -15.37 8.66
C PRO A 36 9.89 -16.19 7.64
N GLU A 37 10.32 -17.42 7.40
CA GLU A 37 9.70 -18.32 6.40
C GLU A 37 8.21 -18.58 6.67
N TYR A 38 7.80 -18.64 7.94
CA TYR A 38 6.39 -18.86 8.29
C TYR A 38 5.43 -17.81 7.72
N ILE A 39 5.91 -16.60 7.43
CA ILE A 39 5.10 -15.56 6.76
C ILE A 39 4.75 -16.00 5.34
N PHE A 40 5.74 -16.51 4.59
CA PHE A 40 5.52 -17.02 3.23
C PHE A 40 4.63 -18.25 3.23
N ASP A 41 4.82 -19.17 4.17
CA ASP A 41 3.98 -20.35 4.35
C ASP A 41 2.53 -19.97 4.66
N ASN A 42 2.33 -18.95 5.49
CA ASN A 42 1.00 -18.44 5.83
C ASN A 42 0.29 -17.88 4.58
N ILE A 43 0.99 -17.05 3.79
CA ILE A 43 0.42 -16.52 2.54
C ILE A 43 0.14 -17.65 1.56
N LYS A 44 1.06 -18.58 1.35
CA LYS A 44 0.88 -19.74 0.47
C LYS A 44 -0.33 -20.60 0.88
N LYS A 45 -0.55 -20.76 2.19
CA LYS A 45 -1.66 -21.56 2.72
C LYS A 45 -3.01 -20.88 2.57
N TYR A 46 -3.09 -19.58 2.86
CA TYR A 46 -4.37 -18.86 2.98
C TYR A 46 -4.67 -17.85 1.86
N ALA A 47 -3.73 -17.67 0.93
CA ALA A 47 -3.89 -16.85 -0.26
C ALA A 47 -3.31 -17.54 -1.51
N PRO A 48 -3.59 -18.85 -1.77
CA PRO A 48 -2.93 -19.61 -2.84
C PRO A 48 -3.26 -19.11 -4.24
N SER A 49 -4.37 -18.40 -4.41
CA SER A 49 -4.81 -17.81 -5.69
C SER A 49 -4.20 -16.43 -5.98
N TYR A 50 -3.40 -15.87 -5.05
CA TYR A 50 -2.85 -14.54 -5.15
C TYR A 50 -1.38 -14.56 -5.57
N THR A 51 -1.00 -13.63 -6.44
CA THR A 51 0.41 -13.32 -6.68
C THR A 51 0.94 -12.51 -5.51
N HIS A 52 1.81 -13.10 -4.70
CA HIS A 52 2.45 -12.43 -3.58
C HIS A 52 3.62 -11.57 -4.07
N MET A 53 3.56 -10.27 -3.81
CA MET A 53 4.58 -9.30 -4.16
C MET A 53 5.13 -8.63 -2.89
N LEU A 54 6.39 -8.85 -2.62
CA LEU A 54 7.09 -8.29 -1.47
C LEU A 54 8.05 -7.20 -1.94
N TYR A 55 7.96 -6.02 -1.34
CA TYR A 55 8.76 -4.85 -1.66
C TYR A 55 9.67 -4.46 -0.49
N ASP A 56 10.96 -4.30 -0.75
CA ASP A 56 11.88 -3.56 0.10
C ASP A 56 12.02 -2.09 -0.37
N ASP A 57 12.91 -1.33 0.26
CA ASP A 57 13.12 0.08 -0.08
C ASP A 57 13.67 0.27 -1.50
N ASP A 58 14.48 -0.65 -2.01
CA ASP A 58 15.05 -0.60 -3.37
C ASP A 58 13.97 -0.92 -4.41
N ASP A 59 13.19 -1.98 -4.20
CA ASP A 59 12.05 -2.32 -5.05
C ASP A 59 11.03 -1.16 -5.07
N ALA A 60 10.79 -0.53 -3.91
CA ALA A 60 9.92 0.63 -3.80
C ALA A 60 10.41 1.79 -4.66
N LEU A 61 11.70 2.08 -4.65
CA LEU A 61 12.26 3.16 -5.48
C LEU A 61 12.18 2.85 -6.97
N ILE A 62 12.41 1.61 -7.39
CA ILE A 62 12.23 1.17 -8.78
C ILE A 62 10.79 1.38 -9.22
N PHE A 63 9.82 0.92 -8.41
CA PHE A 63 8.41 1.07 -8.67
C PHE A 63 7.98 2.55 -8.72
N LEU A 64 8.38 3.36 -7.74
CA LEU A 64 8.02 4.78 -7.68
C LEU A 64 8.61 5.55 -8.86
N ASN A 65 9.85 5.28 -9.28
CA ASN A 65 10.46 5.92 -10.44
C ASN A 65 9.72 5.59 -11.74
N LYS A 66 9.08 4.44 -11.83
CA LYS A 66 8.32 4.03 -13.02
C LYS A 66 6.97 4.75 -13.14
N TYR A 67 6.27 4.99 -12.04
CA TYR A 67 4.88 5.41 -12.07
C TYR A 67 4.59 6.79 -11.46
N PHE A 68 5.49 7.31 -10.63
CA PHE A 68 5.23 8.52 -9.85
C PHE A 68 6.24 9.62 -10.13
N SER A 69 5.77 10.87 -9.99
CA SER A 69 6.59 12.05 -10.21
C SER A 69 7.65 12.22 -9.11
N LYS A 70 8.66 13.03 -9.42
CA LYS A 70 9.81 13.30 -8.51
C LYS A 70 9.38 13.76 -7.12
N CYS A 71 8.24 14.42 -6.95
CA CYS A 71 7.79 14.85 -5.63
C CYS A 71 7.44 13.66 -4.71
N VAL A 72 6.86 12.58 -5.24
CA VAL A 72 6.56 11.36 -4.48
C VAL A 72 7.84 10.61 -4.14
N ILE A 73 8.75 10.47 -5.12
CA ILE A 73 10.05 9.81 -4.94
C ILE A 73 10.88 10.51 -3.87
N ASN A 74 10.99 11.85 -3.97
CA ASN A 74 11.73 12.65 -2.99
C ASN A 74 11.09 12.55 -1.60
N ARG A 75 9.75 12.50 -1.55
CA ARG A 75 9.05 12.30 -0.29
C ARG A 75 9.40 10.96 0.33
N PHE A 76 9.32 9.85 -0.42
CA PHE A 76 9.70 8.52 0.07
C PHE A 76 11.11 8.50 0.65
N LYS A 77 12.08 9.10 -0.07
CA LYS A 77 13.47 9.20 0.39
C LYS A 77 13.64 10.04 1.66
N SER A 78 12.80 11.05 1.86
CA SER A 78 12.88 11.95 3.03
C SER A 78 12.20 11.39 4.28
N LEU A 79 11.39 10.33 4.16
CA LEU A 79 10.73 9.69 5.30
C LEU A 79 11.74 8.85 6.09
N ILE A 80 11.84 9.14 7.40
CA ILE A 80 12.78 8.46 8.31
C ILE A 80 12.16 7.15 8.82
N SER A 81 10.87 7.19 9.20
CA SER A 81 10.17 6.02 9.72
C SER A 81 9.82 5.04 8.62
N GLY A 82 10.18 3.76 8.80
CA GLY A 82 9.77 2.67 7.92
C GLY A 82 8.24 2.51 7.83
N ALA A 83 7.52 2.81 8.91
CA ALA A 83 6.06 2.79 8.89
C ALA A 83 5.50 3.86 7.94
N HIS A 84 6.03 5.09 7.96
CA HIS A 84 5.60 6.15 7.04
C HIS A 84 5.97 5.85 5.58
N LYS A 85 7.13 5.19 5.34
CA LYS A 85 7.48 4.68 4.01
C LYS A 85 6.48 3.63 3.53
N ALA A 86 6.12 2.68 4.41
CA ALA A 86 5.11 1.68 4.12
C ALA A 86 3.74 2.31 3.83
N ASP A 87 3.33 3.35 4.60
CA ASP A 87 2.08 4.09 4.36
C ASP A 87 2.05 4.71 2.96
N LEU A 88 3.11 5.38 2.55
CA LEU A 88 3.18 5.97 1.21
C LEU A 88 3.18 4.89 0.13
N LEU A 89 3.99 3.85 0.29
CA LEU A 89 4.16 2.80 -0.71
C LEU A 89 2.89 1.98 -0.92
N ARG A 90 2.18 1.60 0.16
CA ARG A 90 0.92 0.83 0.06
C ARG A 90 -0.14 1.56 -0.75
N TYR A 91 -0.24 2.89 -0.58
CA TYR A 91 -1.19 3.68 -1.35
C TYR A 91 -0.79 3.79 -2.83
N CYS A 92 0.51 3.89 -3.10
CA CYS A 92 1.04 3.91 -4.46
C CYS A 92 0.79 2.57 -5.18
N LEU A 93 1.07 1.44 -4.52
CA LEU A 93 0.85 0.08 -5.05
C LEU A 93 -0.63 -0.17 -5.34
N LEU A 94 -1.50 0.12 -4.36
CA LEU A 94 -2.94 -0.07 -4.49
C LEU A 94 -3.57 0.85 -5.53
N TYR A 95 -3.04 2.07 -5.72
CA TYR A 95 -3.51 2.94 -6.79
C TYR A 95 -3.18 2.37 -8.17
N ILE A 96 -1.95 1.90 -8.38
CA ILE A 96 -1.48 1.43 -9.70
C ILE A 96 -2.08 0.07 -10.03
N TYR A 97 -2.00 -0.88 -9.11
CA TYR A 97 -2.32 -2.28 -9.38
C TYR A 97 -3.67 -2.73 -8.80
N GLY A 98 -4.20 -2.04 -7.80
CA GLY A 98 -5.25 -2.61 -6.97
C GLY A 98 -4.73 -3.81 -6.16
N GLY A 99 -5.62 -4.66 -5.69
CA GLY A 99 -5.26 -5.85 -4.92
C GLY A 99 -5.38 -5.64 -3.42
N ILE A 100 -4.63 -6.42 -2.66
CA ILE A 100 -4.66 -6.45 -1.20
C ILE A 100 -3.28 -6.10 -0.65
N TYR A 101 -3.24 -5.14 0.26
CA TYR A 101 -2.06 -4.88 1.09
C TYR A 101 -2.24 -5.54 2.45
N LEU A 102 -1.23 -6.25 2.92
CA LEU A 102 -1.13 -6.81 4.27
C LEU A 102 0.18 -6.35 4.92
N ASP A 103 0.11 -5.79 6.13
CA ASP A 103 1.32 -5.59 6.92
C ASP A 103 2.04 -6.93 7.15
N ILE A 104 3.38 -6.90 7.17
CA ILE A 104 4.21 -8.10 7.30
C ILE A 104 3.90 -8.93 8.56
N LYS A 105 3.35 -8.30 9.59
CA LYS A 105 2.97 -8.96 10.87
C LYS A 105 1.55 -9.54 10.88
N VAL A 106 0.78 -9.33 9.82
CA VAL A 106 -0.58 -9.87 9.72
C VAL A 106 -0.50 -11.36 9.39
N ILE A 107 -1.15 -12.17 10.20
CA ILE A 107 -1.27 -13.62 10.00
C ILE A 107 -2.69 -13.94 9.58
N LEU A 108 -2.84 -14.53 8.41
CA LEU A 108 -4.13 -15.02 7.91
C LEU A 108 -4.52 -16.29 8.65
N ILE A 109 -5.78 -16.38 9.05
CA ILE A 109 -6.37 -17.55 9.73
C ILE A 109 -7.46 -18.24 8.91
N LYS A 110 -7.84 -17.63 7.78
CA LYS A 110 -8.83 -18.15 6.81
C LYS A 110 -8.37 -17.81 5.41
N ASN A 111 -8.89 -18.55 4.42
CA ASN A 111 -8.62 -18.24 3.01
C ASN A 111 -9.12 -16.83 2.68
N ILE A 112 -8.24 -16.04 2.09
CA ILE A 112 -8.52 -14.64 1.76
C ILE A 112 -9.54 -14.51 0.61
N ASP A 113 -9.69 -15.52 -0.23
CA ASP A 113 -10.74 -15.60 -1.25
C ASP A 113 -12.15 -15.56 -0.62
N ASP A 114 -12.33 -16.14 0.57
CA ASP A 114 -13.63 -16.11 1.26
C ASP A 114 -14.08 -14.69 1.60
N ILE A 115 -13.12 -13.76 1.65
CA ILE A 115 -13.37 -12.37 2.02
C ILE A 115 -13.42 -11.45 0.78
N PHE A 116 -12.46 -11.59 -0.15
CA PHE A 116 -12.23 -10.59 -1.20
C PHE A 116 -12.51 -11.04 -2.62
N LYS A 117 -12.77 -12.33 -2.88
CA LYS A 117 -13.07 -12.81 -4.22
C LYS A 117 -14.28 -12.10 -4.82
N ASN A 118 -14.11 -11.59 -6.03
CA ASN A 118 -15.15 -10.86 -6.78
C ASN A 118 -15.65 -9.57 -6.08
N LYS A 119 -14.89 -9.02 -5.14
CA LYS A 119 -15.23 -7.75 -4.52
C LYS A 119 -14.81 -6.58 -5.41
N THR A 120 -15.66 -5.53 -5.40
CA THR A 120 -15.58 -4.39 -6.35
C THR A 120 -15.34 -3.06 -5.65
N TYR A 121 -15.32 -3.04 -4.30
CA TYR A 121 -15.17 -1.83 -3.51
C TYR A 121 -13.85 -1.80 -2.73
N PHE A 122 -13.57 -0.66 -2.13
CA PHE A 122 -12.54 -0.50 -1.12
C PHE A 122 -12.96 -1.19 0.18
N TYR A 123 -12.03 -1.94 0.79
CA TYR A 123 -12.20 -2.59 2.09
C TYR A 123 -11.03 -2.26 2.99
N SER A 124 -11.32 -2.03 4.26
CA SER A 124 -10.36 -1.92 5.34
C SER A 124 -11.02 -2.35 6.65
N VAL A 125 -10.26 -2.38 7.73
CA VAL A 125 -10.73 -2.77 9.05
C VAL A 125 -10.77 -1.54 9.95
N ILE A 126 -11.82 -1.42 10.76
CA ILE A 126 -11.90 -0.40 11.80
C ILE A 126 -10.89 -0.76 12.90
N GLY A 127 -10.10 0.20 13.33
CA GLY A 127 -9.14 0.04 14.40
C GLY A 127 -9.81 -0.17 15.78
N HIS A 128 -9.01 -0.50 16.76
CA HIS A 128 -9.46 -0.85 18.11
C HIS A 128 -10.32 0.25 18.80
N ASP A 129 -10.08 1.51 18.47
CA ASP A 129 -10.81 2.66 19.03
C ASP A 129 -12.11 2.99 18.29
N ASN A 130 -12.49 2.22 17.26
CA ASN A 130 -13.64 2.46 16.38
C ASN A 130 -13.63 3.83 15.65
N VAL A 131 -12.50 4.54 15.68
CA VAL A 131 -12.34 5.86 15.06
C VAL A 131 -11.31 5.82 13.93
N GLN A 132 -10.27 5.01 14.10
CA GLN A 132 -9.17 4.91 13.15
C GLN A 132 -9.36 3.71 12.21
N ILE A 133 -8.81 3.83 11.00
CA ILE A 133 -8.74 2.72 10.05
C ILE A 133 -7.44 1.94 10.33
N PHE A 134 -7.55 0.63 10.54
CA PHE A 134 -6.39 -0.24 10.63
C PHE A 134 -5.79 -0.45 9.23
N GLN A 135 -4.68 0.22 8.96
CA GLN A 135 -4.06 0.21 7.63
C GLN A 135 -3.25 -1.05 7.32
N GLY A 136 -3.12 -1.95 8.27
CA GLY A 136 -2.44 -3.23 8.07
C GLY A 136 -3.19 -4.21 7.15
N ILE A 137 -4.45 -3.92 6.81
CA ILE A 137 -5.24 -4.67 5.82
C ILE A 137 -6.04 -3.68 4.99
N ILE A 138 -5.71 -3.57 3.71
CA ILE A 138 -6.43 -2.72 2.75
C ILE A 138 -6.61 -3.50 1.45
N ALA A 139 -7.84 -3.54 0.93
CA ALA A 139 -8.13 -4.12 -0.37
C ALA A 139 -8.90 -3.14 -1.25
N SER A 140 -8.55 -3.03 -2.53
CA SER A 140 -9.19 -2.10 -3.45
C SER A 140 -9.00 -2.50 -4.91
N PRO A 141 -9.98 -2.21 -5.78
CA PRO A 141 -9.71 -2.12 -7.20
C PRO A 141 -8.63 -1.07 -7.50
N PRO A 142 -7.92 -1.17 -8.64
CA PRO A 142 -6.93 -0.17 -9.04
C PRO A 142 -7.58 1.19 -9.32
N ARG A 143 -6.76 2.24 -9.33
CA ARG A 143 -7.13 3.63 -9.68
C ARG A 143 -8.18 4.28 -8.75
N ASN A 144 -8.34 3.76 -7.54
CA ASN A 144 -9.16 4.42 -6.55
C ASN A 144 -8.55 5.77 -6.17
N ARG A 145 -9.23 6.86 -6.52
CA ARG A 145 -8.74 8.24 -6.31
C ARG A 145 -8.54 8.62 -4.84
N LEU A 146 -9.10 7.84 -3.91
CA LEU A 146 -8.80 8.00 -2.48
C LEU A 146 -7.29 7.92 -2.23
N PHE A 147 -6.60 6.96 -2.85
CA PHE A 147 -5.15 6.79 -2.67
C PHE A 147 -4.36 7.99 -3.16
N LEU A 148 -4.73 8.62 -4.27
CA LEU A 148 -4.05 9.86 -4.71
C LEU A 148 -4.22 11.00 -3.70
N LYS A 149 -5.38 11.10 -3.04
CA LYS A 149 -5.59 12.09 -1.97
C LYS A 149 -4.69 11.80 -0.77
N LEU A 150 -4.58 10.53 -0.36
CA LEU A 150 -3.71 10.09 0.73
C LEU A 150 -2.22 10.31 0.40
N ILE A 151 -1.78 9.92 -0.79
CA ILE A 151 -0.41 10.19 -1.28
C ILE A 151 -0.12 11.69 -1.23
N ARG A 152 -1.03 12.55 -1.75
CA ARG A 152 -0.87 14.01 -1.69
C ARG A 152 -0.75 14.52 -0.26
N SER A 153 -1.53 13.99 0.68
CA SER A 153 -1.44 14.38 2.09
C SER A 153 -0.05 14.07 2.66
N ILE A 154 0.49 12.87 2.39
CA ILE A 154 1.83 12.49 2.82
C ILE A 154 2.92 13.36 2.16
N VAL A 155 2.77 13.66 0.86
CA VAL A 155 3.73 14.49 0.12
C VAL A 155 3.78 15.93 0.65
N ASN A 156 2.65 16.48 1.08
CA ASN A 156 2.56 17.88 1.50
C ASN A 156 2.89 18.13 2.99
N VAL A 157 2.92 17.08 3.81
CA VAL A 157 3.20 17.21 5.24
C VAL A 157 4.72 17.32 5.47
N ASN A 158 5.19 18.16 6.38
CA ASN A 158 6.61 18.25 6.70
C ASN A 158 7.05 17.20 7.75
N ASN A 159 8.35 16.90 7.79
CA ASN A 159 8.90 15.89 8.69
C ASN A 159 8.81 16.27 10.17
N VAL A 160 8.89 17.57 10.49
CA VAL A 160 8.76 18.05 11.88
C VAL A 160 7.36 17.75 12.40
N TYR A 161 6.32 18.03 11.60
CA TYR A 161 4.95 17.71 11.97
C TYR A 161 4.74 16.20 12.14
N LEU A 162 5.34 15.36 11.28
CA LEU A 162 5.28 13.90 11.39
C LEU A 162 5.94 13.36 12.66
N SER A 163 7.04 13.95 13.12
CA SER A 163 7.72 13.51 14.34
C SER A 163 6.86 13.67 15.60
N TYR A 164 5.98 14.68 15.62
CA TYR A 164 5.01 14.90 16.71
C TYR A 164 3.67 14.18 16.50
N ASN A 165 3.35 13.75 15.30
CA ASN A 165 2.08 13.15 14.92
C ASN A 165 2.30 11.83 14.18
N TYR A 166 2.96 10.88 14.85
CA TYR A 166 3.35 9.59 14.25
C TYR A 166 2.18 8.85 13.58
N HIS A 167 0.99 8.91 14.17
CA HIS A 167 -0.22 8.26 13.67
C HIS A 167 -1.07 9.13 12.74
N LEU A 168 -0.50 10.19 12.16
CA LEU A 168 -1.24 11.14 11.32
C LEU A 168 -1.98 10.48 10.15
N PHE A 169 -1.41 9.42 9.57
CA PHE A 169 -1.96 8.79 8.37
C PHE A 169 -2.99 7.68 8.66
N VAL A 170 -3.27 7.39 9.93
CA VAL A 170 -4.26 6.38 10.35
C VAL A 170 -5.58 6.99 10.84
N LYS A 171 -5.68 8.33 10.85
CA LYS A 171 -6.87 9.07 11.30
C LYS A 171 -7.77 9.45 10.14
#